data_4797699562c0b2de449edda66c8e3a2e
#
_entry.id   4797699562c0b2de449edda66c8e3a2e
#
_cell.length_a   1.000
_cell.length_b   1.000
_cell.length_c   1.000
_cell.angle_alpha   90.00
_cell.angle_beta   90.00
_cell.angle_gamma   90.00
#
_symmetry.space_group_name_H-M   'P 1'
#
loop_
_entity.id
_entity.type
_entity.pdbx_description
1 polymer ?
#
loop_
_entity_poly.entity_id
_entity_poly.type
_entity_poly.pdbx_seq_one_letter_code
_entity_poly.pdbx_strand_id
1 'polypeptide(L)'
;MKKKDKKLKKNKKIEEKNRVAELTNDWGSSLVKESNKNWNSYSDTQQENILEECEKIFIEIANFQQEGVESEEIKALLVRWHKFIQYFYEPSLEVLRGLGYLYADDERFRGKFEEIDPNLPDFLKSAIDYYVDELEDIWLQEQYETLENKNEL
;
A
#
# COMPACT_ATOMS: atom_id res chain seq x y z
N MET A 1 -8.22 16.77 -33.64
CA MET A 1 -8.59 15.73 -32.68
C MET A 1 -7.41 15.10 -31.98
N LYS A 2 -6.39 14.63 -32.68
CA LYS A 2 -5.20 14.02 -32.07
C LYS A 2 -4.39 14.94 -31.13
N LYS A 3 -4.41 16.26 -31.33
CA LYS A 3 -3.71 17.23 -30.48
C LYS A 3 -4.44 17.52 -29.14
N LYS A 4 -5.77 17.43 -29.10
CA LYS A 4 -6.57 17.60 -27.86
C LYS A 4 -6.44 16.37 -26.94
N ASP A 5 -6.38 15.17 -27.50
CA ASP A 5 -6.23 13.92 -26.73
C ASP A 5 -4.84 13.82 -26.09
N LYS A 6 -3.78 14.26 -26.79
CA LYS A 6 -2.43 14.32 -26.24
C LYS A 6 -2.30 15.35 -25.11
N LYS A 7 -2.99 16.50 -25.20
CA LYS A 7 -2.97 17.55 -24.19
C LYS A 7 -3.75 17.13 -22.94
N LEU A 8 -4.88 16.44 -23.11
CA LEU A 8 -5.68 15.88 -22.02
C LEU A 8 -4.95 14.75 -21.28
N LYS A 9 -4.29 13.86 -22.00
CA LYS A 9 -3.46 12.80 -21.40
C LYS A 9 -2.25 13.36 -20.65
N LYS A 10 -1.62 14.41 -21.19
CA LYS A 10 -0.49 15.09 -20.56
C LYS A 10 -0.93 15.83 -19.28
N ASN A 11 -2.10 16.49 -19.31
CA ASN A 11 -2.67 17.17 -18.15
C ASN A 11 -3.10 16.19 -17.06
N LYS A 12 -3.69 15.05 -17.44
CA LYS A 12 -4.02 13.97 -16.48
C LYS A 12 -2.78 13.39 -15.80
N LYS A 13 -1.69 13.17 -16.55
CA LYS A 13 -0.42 12.71 -15.99
C LYS A 13 0.20 13.71 -15.03
N ILE A 14 0.11 15.01 -15.34
CA ILE A 14 0.60 16.09 -14.48
C ILE A 14 -0.26 16.19 -13.22
N GLU A 15 -1.59 16.11 -13.34
CA GLU A 15 -2.51 16.12 -12.21
C GLU A 15 -2.29 14.92 -11.28
N GLU A 16 -2.13 13.71 -11.84
CA GLU A 16 -1.82 12.51 -11.06
C GLU A 16 -0.48 12.63 -10.35
N LYS A 17 0.53 13.17 -11.03
CA LYS A 17 1.86 13.40 -10.46
C LYS A 17 1.81 14.42 -9.33
N ASN A 18 1.06 15.51 -9.50
CA ASN A 18 0.87 16.54 -8.48
C ASN A 18 0.09 16.00 -7.27
N ARG A 19 -0.92 15.16 -7.50
CA ARG A 19 -1.72 14.53 -6.44
C ARG A 19 -0.90 13.53 -5.65
N VAL A 20 -0.11 12.71 -6.33
CA VAL A 20 0.82 11.77 -5.67
C VAL A 20 1.83 12.55 -4.84
N ALA A 21 2.34 13.68 -5.35
CA ALA A 21 3.25 14.55 -4.63
C ALA A 21 2.58 15.16 -3.38
N GLU A 22 1.32 15.61 -3.47
CA GLU A 22 0.56 16.13 -2.32
C GLU A 22 0.30 15.06 -1.27
N LEU A 23 -0.10 13.86 -1.69
CA LEU A 23 -0.38 12.73 -0.81
C LEU A 23 0.87 12.20 -0.13
N THR A 24 2.03 12.37 -0.76
CA THR A 24 3.32 11.90 -0.24
C THR A 24 4.16 12.99 0.40
N ASN A 25 3.68 14.24 0.44
CA ASN A 25 4.36 15.34 1.15
C ASN A 25 4.59 15.00 2.62
N ASP A 26 3.67 14.26 3.26
CA ASP A 26 3.79 13.82 4.64
C ASP A 26 4.85 12.72 4.81
N TRP A 27 5.19 12.01 3.72
CA TRP A 27 6.15 10.88 3.73
C TRP A 27 7.46 11.20 3.03
N GLY A 28 7.56 12.41 2.46
CA GLY A 28 8.74 12.91 1.80
C GLY A 28 8.85 12.56 0.32
N SER A 29 9.41 13.52 -0.43
CA SER A 29 9.65 13.39 -1.87
C SER A 29 10.64 12.27 -2.23
N SER A 30 11.45 11.82 -1.27
CA SER A 30 12.42 10.74 -1.46
C SER A 30 11.74 9.40 -1.75
N LEU A 31 10.60 9.10 -1.12
CA LEU A 31 9.84 7.87 -1.37
C LEU A 31 9.26 7.83 -2.78
N VAL A 32 8.78 8.96 -3.28
CA VAL A 32 8.26 9.06 -4.65
C VAL A 32 9.37 8.79 -5.67
N LYS A 33 10.54 9.38 -5.45
CA LYS A 33 11.71 9.19 -6.32
C LYS A 33 12.17 7.74 -6.33
N GLU A 34 12.25 7.13 -5.16
CA GLU A 34 12.62 5.72 -5.00
C GLU A 34 11.62 4.81 -5.69
N SER A 35 10.33 5.05 -5.49
CA SER A 35 9.23 4.31 -6.11
C SER A 35 9.33 4.35 -7.63
N ASN A 36 9.50 5.54 -8.21
CA ASN A 36 9.63 5.71 -9.65
C ASN A 36 10.88 5.04 -10.21
N LYS A 37 12.01 5.18 -9.52
CA LYS A 37 13.28 4.56 -9.90
C LYS A 37 13.14 3.04 -9.94
N ASN A 38 12.58 2.45 -8.90
CA ASN A 38 12.41 1.01 -8.79
C ASN A 38 11.44 0.50 -9.86
N TRP A 39 10.32 1.17 -10.03
CA TRP A 39 9.33 0.80 -11.04
C TRP A 39 9.92 0.81 -12.45
N ASN A 40 10.66 1.85 -12.79
CA ASN A 40 11.30 2.01 -14.10
C ASN A 40 12.44 1.00 -14.33
N SER A 41 12.98 0.40 -13.27
CA SER A 41 14.03 -0.61 -13.38
C SER A 41 13.50 -1.99 -13.80
N TYR A 42 12.19 -2.23 -13.67
CA TYR A 42 11.58 -3.52 -14.03
C TYR A 42 11.25 -3.58 -15.52
N SER A 43 11.37 -4.78 -16.10
CA SER A 43 10.95 -5.02 -17.49
C SER A 43 9.43 -4.90 -17.61
N ASP A 44 8.93 -4.75 -18.84
CA ASP A 44 7.48 -4.69 -19.09
C ASP A 44 6.76 -5.93 -18.55
N THR A 45 7.35 -7.11 -18.73
CA THR A 45 6.79 -8.37 -18.21
C THR A 45 6.75 -8.37 -16.68
N GLN A 46 7.81 -7.89 -16.03
CA GLN A 46 7.84 -7.79 -14.56
C GLN A 46 6.79 -6.80 -14.06
N GLN A 47 6.64 -5.66 -14.72
CA GLN A 47 5.61 -4.66 -14.37
C GLN A 47 4.21 -5.24 -14.49
N GLU A 48 3.91 -5.98 -15.56
CA GLU A 48 2.63 -6.65 -15.74
C GLU A 48 2.36 -7.65 -14.63
N ASN A 49 3.36 -8.46 -14.27
CA ASN A 49 3.24 -9.46 -13.21
C ASN A 49 2.99 -8.82 -11.84
N ILE A 50 3.66 -7.70 -11.55
CA ILE A 50 3.47 -6.95 -10.29
C ILE A 50 2.04 -6.41 -10.21
N LEU A 51 1.52 -5.84 -11.30
CA LEU A 51 0.15 -5.30 -11.35
C LEU A 51 -0.90 -6.41 -11.24
N GLU A 52 -0.68 -7.57 -11.87
CA GLU A 52 -1.56 -8.73 -11.75
C GLU A 52 -1.60 -9.26 -10.31
N GLU A 53 -0.44 -9.35 -9.66
CA GLU A 53 -0.36 -9.78 -8.26
C GLU A 53 -1.12 -8.81 -7.34
N CYS A 54 -0.98 -7.51 -7.58
CA CYS A 54 -1.71 -6.49 -6.85
C CYS A 54 -3.23 -6.69 -6.95
N GLU A 55 -3.74 -6.88 -8.16
CA GLU A 55 -5.15 -7.09 -8.41
C GLU A 55 -5.67 -8.36 -7.72
N LYS A 56 -4.93 -9.45 -7.84
CA LYS A 56 -5.27 -10.72 -7.18
C LYS A 56 -5.35 -10.58 -5.67
N ILE A 57 -4.39 -9.89 -5.06
CA ILE A 57 -4.38 -9.66 -3.61
C ILE A 57 -5.67 -8.99 -3.16
N PHE A 58 -6.08 -7.91 -3.80
CA PHE A 58 -7.28 -7.17 -3.40
C PHE A 58 -8.58 -7.95 -3.65
N ILE A 59 -8.64 -8.70 -4.74
CA ILE A 59 -9.80 -9.58 -5.01
C ILE A 59 -9.89 -10.68 -3.93
N GLU A 60 -8.78 -11.29 -3.57
CA GLU A 60 -8.75 -12.32 -2.53
C GLU A 60 -9.09 -11.75 -1.15
N ILE A 61 -8.62 -10.55 -0.83
CA ILE A 61 -9.01 -9.87 0.42
C ILE A 61 -10.53 -9.66 0.45
N ALA A 62 -11.12 -9.20 -0.65
CA ALA A 62 -12.56 -9.02 -0.75
C ALA A 62 -13.31 -10.35 -0.51
N ASN A 63 -12.80 -11.44 -1.07
CA ASN A 63 -13.41 -12.77 -0.91
C ASN A 63 -13.31 -13.30 0.53
N PHE A 64 -12.28 -12.93 1.27
CA PHE A 64 -12.05 -13.40 2.65
C PHE A 64 -12.42 -12.38 3.73
N GLN A 65 -12.98 -11.22 3.37
CA GLN A 65 -13.32 -10.20 4.37
C GLN A 65 -14.30 -10.68 5.45
N GLN A 66 -15.13 -11.65 5.14
CA GLN A 66 -16.07 -12.25 6.08
C GLN A 66 -15.37 -12.94 7.25
N GLU A 67 -14.15 -13.42 7.04
CA GLU A 67 -13.35 -14.07 8.08
C GLU A 67 -12.83 -13.08 9.13
N GLY A 68 -12.87 -11.79 8.82
CA GLY A 68 -12.48 -10.71 9.74
C GLY A 68 -11.00 -10.33 9.65
N VAL A 69 -10.71 -9.17 10.21
CA VAL A 69 -9.35 -8.57 10.17
C VAL A 69 -8.31 -9.38 10.93
N GLU A 70 -8.75 -10.19 11.90
CA GLU A 70 -7.89 -11.02 12.76
C GLU A 70 -7.56 -12.39 12.14
N SER A 71 -8.21 -12.76 11.04
CA SER A 71 -8.06 -14.07 10.44
C SER A 71 -6.68 -14.32 9.87
N GLU A 72 -6.24 -15.57 9.87
CA GLU A 72 -4.96 -15.98 9.27
C GLU A 72 -4.96 -15.76 7.76
N GLU A 73 -6.10 -15.93 7.11
CA GLU A 73 -6.28 -15.70 5.67
C GLU A 73 -6.01 -14.24 5.31
N ILE A 74 -6.60 -13.31 6.04
CA ILE A 74 -6.40 -11.87 5.81
C ILE A 74 -4.95 -11.48 6.14
N LYS A 75 -4.40 -12.01 7.22
CA LYS A 75 -2.99 -11.77 7.58
C LYS A 75 -2.04 -12.21 6.47
N ALA A 76 -2.23 -13.40 5.94
CA ALA A 76 -1.40 -13.92 4.84
C ALA A 76 -1.49 -13.04 3.60
N LEU A 77 -2.70 -12.55 3.27
CA LEU A 77 -2.90 -11.65 2.14
C LEU A 77 -2.25 -10.28 2.37
N LEU A 78 -2.28 -9.77 3.60
CA LEU A 78 -1.60 -8.51 3.92
C LEU A 78 -0.08 -8.64 3.93
N VAL A 79 0.45 -9.81 4.27
CA VAL A 79 1.89 -10.08 4.09
C VAL A 79 2.26 -10.00 2.61
N ARG A 80 1.43 -10.56 1.72
CA ARG A 80 1.63 -10.46 0.26
C ARG A 80 1.53 -9.01 -0.21
N TRP A 81 0.55 -8.26 0.30
CA TRP A 81 0.40 -6.83 0.02
C TRP A 81 1.64 -6.03 0.46
N HIS A 82 2.16 -6.32 1.65
CA HIS A 82 3.37 -5.68 2.17
C HIS A 82 4.57 -5.94 1.23
N LYS A 83 4.74 -7.17 0.79
CA LYS A 83 5.77 -7.52 -0.21
C LYS A 83 5.58 -6.81 -1.53
N PHE A 84 4.32 -6.62 -1.94
CA PHE A 84 3.99 -5.86 -3.13
C PHE A 84 4.48 -4.41 -3.01
N ILE A 85 4.25 -3.76 -1.86
CA ILE A 85 4.73 -2.39 -1.63
C ILE A 85 6.27 -2.32 -1.72
N GLN A 86 6.96 -3.35 -1.29
CA GLN A 86 8.43 -3.43 -1.33
C GLN A 86 9.02 -3.43 -2.74
N TYR A 87 8.24 -3.72 -3.78
CA TYR A 87 8.70 -3.52 -5.15
C TYR A 87 8.97 -2.04 -5.47
N PHE A 88 8.33 -1.14 -4.76
CA PHE A 88 8.42 0.31 -4.98
C PHE A 88 9.38 0.97 -3.99
N TYR A 89 9.26 0.66 -2.71
CA TYR A 89 10.09 1.19 -1.63
C TYR A 89 9.95 0.34 -0.38
N GLU A 90 10.88 0.50 0.56
CA GLU A 90 10.75 -0.14 1.87
C GLU A 90 9.85 0.73 2.76
N PRO A 91 8.62 0.30 3.07
CA PRO A 91 7.70 1.13 3.82
C PRO A 91 7.98 1.08 5.31
N SER A 92 7.86 2.23 5.98
CA SER A 92 7.76 2.28 7.43
C SER A 92 6.37 1.79 7.86
N LEU A 93 6.22 1.47 9.14
CA LEU A 93 4.91 1.09 9.69
C LEU A 93 3.90 2.24 9.56
N GLU A 94 4.35 3.48 9.74
CA GLU A 94 3.54 4.68 9.56
C GLU A 94 3.03 4.80 8.11
N VAL A 95 3.89 4.55 7.14
CA VAL A 95 3.51 4.58 5.71
C VAL A 95 2.49 3.49 5.39
N LEU A 96 2.68 2.28 5.89
CA LEU A 96 1.70 1.19 5.71
C LEU A 96 0.33 1.57 6.26
N ARG A 97 0.29 2.11 7.47
CA ARG A 97 -0.96 2.58 8.09
C ARG A 97 -1.62 3.69 7.24
N GLY A 98 -0.81 4.65 6.79
CA GLY A 98 -1.26 5.74 5.94
C GLY A 98 -1.86 5.27 4.62
N LEU A 99 -1.33 4.19 4.03
CA LEU A 99 -1.90 3.60 2.81
C LEU A 99 -3.31 3.06 3.05
N GLY A 100 -3.56 2.44 4.21
CA GLY A 100 -4.90 1.98 4.58
C GLY A 100 -5.91 3.12 4.64
N TYR A 101 -5.54 4.23 5.27
CA TYR A 101 -6.38 5.43 5.32
C TYR A 101 -6.60 6.01 3.92
N LEU A 102 -5.54 6.06 3.10
CA LEU A 102 -5.62 6.54 1.74
C LEU A 102 -6.63 5.75 0.90
N TYR A 103 -6.61 4.43 1.01
CA TYR A 103 -7.49 3.54 0.26
C TYR A 103 -8.97 3.77 0.60
N ALA A 104 -9.27 4.08 1.85
CA ALA A 104 -10.64 4.31 2.31
C ALA A 104 -11.11 5.76 2.12
N ASP A 105 -10.23 6.72 2.35
CA ASP A 105 -10.61 8.13 2.48
C ASP A 105 -10.40 8.93 1.19
N ASP A 106 -9.48 8.51 0.31
CA ASP A 106 -9.29 9.17 -0.99
C ASP A 106 -10.26 8.59 -2.01
N GLU A 107 -11.14 9.41 -2.55
CA GLU A 107 -12.20 8.99 -3.48
C GLU A 107 -11.70 8.24 -4.70
N ARG A 108 -10.52 8.55 -5.19
CA ARG A 108 -9.93 7.90 -6.37
C ARG A 108 -9.59 6.44 -6.09
N PHE A 109 -9.00 6.17 -4.93
CA PHE A 109 -8.69 4.80 -4.49
C PHE A 109 -9.97 4.10 -4.04
N ARG A 110 -10.78 4.77 -3.25
CA ARG A 110 -12.05 4.22 -2.77
C ARG A 110 -12.93 3.72 -3.92
N GLY A 111 -13.07 4.51 -4.97
CA GLY A 111 -13.88 4.14 -6.14
C GLY A 111 -13.40 2.85 -6.81
N LYS A 112 -12.10 2.68 -6.94
CA LYS A 112 -11.52 1.46 -7.54
C LYS A 112 -11.76 0.22 -6.69
N PHE A 113 -11.64 0.35 -5.37
CA PHE A 113 -11.90 -0.76 -4.46
C PHE A 113 -13.38 -1.10 -4.35
N GLU A 114 -14.25 -0.09 -4.41
CA GLU A 114 -15.70 -0.31 -4.43
C GLU A 114 -16.16 -1.07 -5.67
N GLU A 115 -15.46 -0.95 -6.80
CA GLU A 115 -15.72 -1.75 -8.00
C GLU A 115 -15.47 -3.25 -7.76
N ILE A 116 -14.53 -3.60 -6.88
CA ILE A 116 -14.28 -4.98 -6.50
C ILE A 116 -15.35 -5.45 -5.51
N ASP A 117 -15.59 -4.68 -4.45
CA ASP A 117 -16.60 -4.93 -3.44
C ASP A 117 -16.90 -3.63 -2.70
N PRO A 118 -18.19 -3.26 -2.50
CA PRO A 118 -18.56 -1.99 -1.85
C PRO A 118 -17.99 -1.82 -0.43
N ASN A 119 -17.74 -2.92 0.28
CA ASN A 119 -17.23 -2.89 1.65
C ASN A 119 -15.70 -2.93 1.73
N LEU A 120 -15.02 -3.16 0.61
CA LEU A 120 -13.57 -3.39 0.59
C LEU A 120 -12.76 -2.19 1.10
N PRO A 121 -13.05 -0.93 0.72
CA PRO A 121 -12.23 0.20 1.19
C PRO A 121 -12.15 0.32 2.70
N ASP A 122 -13.28 0.28 3.38
CA ASP A 122 -13.35 0.39 4.84
C ASP A 122 -12.76 -0.85 5.52
N PHE A 123 -12.95 -2.03 4.93
CA PHE A 123 -12.34 -3.25 5.41
C PHE A 123 -10.81 -3.18 5.31
N LEU A 124 -10.27 -2.71 4.19
CA LEU A 124 -8.82 -2.55 3.99
C LEU A 124 -8.21 -1.65 5.06
N LYS A 125 -8.85 -0.52 5.34
CA LYS A 125 -8.41 0.41 6.39
C LYS A 125 -8.31 -0.31 7.74
N SER A 126 -9.35 -1.00 8.13
CA SER A 126 -9.40 -1.73 9.40
C SER A 126 -8.40 -2.88 9.45
N ALA A 127 -8.28 -3.64 8.37
CA ALA A 127 -7.38 -4.77 8.28
C ALA A 127 -5.90 -4.33 8.32
N ILE A 128 -5.56 -3.28 7.59
CA ILE A 128 -4.20 -2.72 7.58
C ILE A 128 -3.86 -2.13 8.95
N ASP A 129 -4.78 -1.41 9.58
CA ASP A 129 -4.59 -0.91 10.96
C ASP A 129 -4.25 -2.05 11.92
N TYR A 130 -5.03 -3.11 11.90
CA TYR A 130 -4.80 -4.29 12.74
C TYR A 130 -3.44 -4.94 12.46
N TYR A 131 -3.12 -5.12 11.18
CA TYR A 131 -1.84 -5.69 10.73
C TYR A 131 -0.65 -4.86 11.23
N VAL A 132 -0.73 -3.54 11.10
CA VAL A 132 0.34 -2.63 11.54
C VAL A 132 0.45 -2.63 13.06
N ASP A 133 -0.68 -2.66 13.79
CA ASP A 133 -0.67 -2.75 15.26
C ASP A 133 0.07 -4.00 15.72
N GLU A 134 -0.15 -5.15 15.10
CA GLU A 134 0.58 -6.38 15.41
C GLU A 134 2.09 -6.24 15.13
N LEU A 135 2.46 -5.62 14.02
CA LEU A 135 3.88 -5.39 13.69
C LEU A 135 4.55 -4.45 14.69
N GLU A 136 3.85 -3.41 15.15
CA GLU A 136 4.34 -2.50 16.19
C GLU A 136 4.57 -3.23 17.50
N ASP A 137 3.65 -4.10 17.90
CA ASP A 137 3.78 -4.90 19.13
C ASP A 137 5.00 -5.82 19.05
N ILE A 138 5.23 -6.48 17.92
CA ILE A 138 6.40 -7.33 17.72
C ILE A 138 7.68 -6.49 17.79
N TRP A 139 7.70 -5.33 17.16
CA TRP A 139 8.85 -4.43 17.17
C TRP A 139 9.17 -3.94 18.59
N LEU A 140 8.17 -3.54 19.35
CA LEU A 140 8.32 -3.11 20.74
C LEU A 140 8.85 -4.25 21.62
N GLN A 141 8.34 -5.46 21.43
CA GLN A 141 8.80 -6.65 22.15
C GLN A 141 10.28 -6.91 21.88
N GLU A 142 10.71 -6.82 20.63
CA GLU A 142 12.12 -6.99 20.25
C GLU A 142 13.01 -5.91 20.88
N GLN A 143 12.54 -4.66 20.97
CA GLN A 143 13.28 -3.58 21.62
C GLN A 143 13.44 -3.83 23.12
N TYR A 144 12.40 -4.29 23.80
CA TYR A 144 12.46 -4.65 25.21
C TYR A 144 13.45 -5.78 25.48
N GLU A 145 13.44 -6.84 24.69
CA GLU A 145 14.37 -7.95 24.78
C GLU A 145 15.83 -7.49 24.60
N THR A 146 16.06 -6.62 23.63
CA THR A 146 17.38 -6.04 23.36
C THR A 146 17.88 -5.22 24.56
N LEU A 147 17.00 -4.41 25.18
CA LEU A 147 17.35 -3.60 26.34
C LEU A 147 17.64 -4.47 27.57
N GLU A 148 16.85 -5.51 27.81
CA GLU A 148 17.07 -6.47 28.89
C GLU A 148 18.42 -7.18 28.74
N ASN A 149 18.74 -7.62 27.52
CA ASN A 149 20.02 -8.27 27.22
C ASN A 149 21.22 -7.34 27.43
N LYS A 150 21.08 -6.04 27.16
CA LYS A 150 22.12 -5.03 27.45
C LYS A 150 22.28 -4.76 28.93
N ASN A 151 21.21 -4.85 29.71
CA ASN A 151 21.26 -4.62 31.16
C ASN A 151 21.81 -5.80 31.94
N GLU A 152 21.79 -7.02 31.38
CA GLU A 152 22.39 -8.23 31.95
C GLU A 152 23.90 -8.29 31.76
N LEU A 153 24.46 -7.44 30.92
CA LEU A 153 25.90 -7.32 30.69
C LEU A 153 26.53 -6.24 31.57
#